data_852ce1e9957928803b78e41df91e5257
#
_entry.id   852ce1e9957928803b78e41df91e5257
#
_cell.length_a   1.000
_cell.length_b   1.000
_cell.length_c   1.000
_cell.angle_alpha   90.00
_cell.angle_beta   90.00
_cell.angle_gamma   90.00
#
_symmetry.space_group_name_H-M   'P 1'
#
loop_
_entity.id
_entity.type
_entity.pdbx_description
1 polymer ?
#
loop_
_entity_poly.entity_id
_entity_poly.type
_entity_poly.pdbx_seq_one_letter_code
_entity_poly.pdbx_strand_id
1 'polypeptide(L)'
;TLFVSRLRLQRYDFFSYLQTFRRFFSKKDKSTIIYGRLNKKNIKISLILAQTLKRFNIMTNSNNYCVIMGGGIGSRFWPYSRKNLPKQFLDFFGTGRSLIQQTFDRYKKIVPLENIFITTNVLYKELVQEQLPELKEEQILLEPTRRSTAPCIAWASYHIKKINPNANVIVAPSDHLILKEEEFKEAIIKGLEFVSHSPQLLTLGIKPNRPETGYGYIQIDEEKQGDFFKVKT
;
A
#
# COMPACT_ATOMS: atom_id res chain seq x y z
N THR A 1 -0.27 -12.64 -2.18
CA THR A 1 -1.53 -11.90 -2.32
C THR A 1 -1.43 -10.63 -1.50
N LEU A 2 -1.69 -9.49 -2.13
CA LEU A 2 -1.71 -8.18 -1.49
C LEU A 2 -3.16 -7.78 -1.28
N PHE A 3 -3.52 -7.34 -0.07
CA PHE A 3 -4.87 -6.87 0.24
C PHE A 3 -4.85 -5.38 0.52
N VAL A 4 -5.85 -4.67 0.00
CA VAL A 4 -6.14 -3.27 0.32
C VAL A 4 -7.60 -3.20 0.75
N SER A 5 -7.85 -2.68 1.96
CA SER A 5 -9.20 -2.63 2.52
C SER A 5 -9.48 -1.31 3.24
N ARG A 6 -10.74 -0.94 3.31
CA ARG A 6 -11.24 0.19 4.12
C ARG A 6 -11.97 -0.31 5.35
N LEU A 7 -11.72 0.30 6.49
CA LEU A 7 -12.31 -0.10 7.77
C LEU A 7 -13.60 0.65 8.15
N ARG A 8 -14.02 1.71 7.41
CA ARG A 8 -15.33 2.38 7.60
C ARG A 8 -15.75 3.32 6.46
N LEU A 9 -17.08 3.44 6.28
CA LEU A 9 -17.79 4.44 5.47
C LEU A 9 -17.93 5.77 6.22
N GLN A 10 -17.49 6.89 5.63
CA GLN A 10 -18.18 8.17 5.74
C GLN A 10 -17.92 9.00 4.50
N ARG A 11 -19.01 9.59 3.95
CA ARG A 11 -18.99 10.49 2.81
C ARG A 11 -18.30 11.79 3.21
N TYR A 12 -17.30 12.21 2.45
CA TYR A 12 -16.88 13.61 2.40
C TYR A 12 -17.14 14.18 1.01
N ASP A 13 -17.78 15.34 1.00
CA ASP A 13 -18.31 16.01 -0.18
C ASP A 13 -17.20 16.56 -1.06
N PHE A 14 -17.17 16.13 -2.31
CA PHE A 14 -16.28 16.65 -3.38
C PHE A 14 -16.44 18.16 -3.62
N PHE A 15 -17.60 18.73 -3.26
CA PHE A 15 -17.92 20.16 -3.42
C PHE A 15 -17.12 21.08 -2.48
N SER A 16 -16.76 20.65 -1.29
CA SER A 16 -16.00 21.47 -0.34
C SER A 16 -14.55 21.68 -0.81
N TYR A 17 -13.98 20.72 -1.56
CA TYR A 17 -12.62 20.81 -2.09
C TYR A 17 -12.51 21.83 -3.24
N LEU A 18 -13.52 21.91 -4.10
CA LEU A 18 -13.59 22.94 -5.16
C LEU A 18 -13.73 24.34 -4.59
N GLN A 19 -14.38 24.54 -3.45
CA GLN A 19 -14.50 25.84 -2.79
C GLN A 19 -13.17 26.27 -2.15
N THR A 20 -12.39 25.34 -1.60
CA THR A 20 -11.07 25.63 -1.03
C THR A 20 -10.07 26.01 -2.14
N PHE A 21 -10.11 25.30 -3.28
CA PHE A 21 -9.32 25.62 -4.47
C PHE A 21 -9.68 27.00 -5.04
N ARG A 22 -10.96 27.36 -5.08
CA ARG A 22 -11.44 28.69 -5.48
C ARG A 22 -10.96 29.80 -4.54
N ARG A 23 -10.85 29.57 -3.22
CA ARG A 23 -10.34 30.53 -2.23
C ARG A 23 -8.85 30.76 -2.33
N PHE A 24 -8.06 29.76 -2.71
CA PHE A 24 -6.61 29.89 -2.84
C PHE A 24 -6.21 30.78 -4.04
N PHE A 25 -6.95 30.71 -5.14
CA PHE A 25 -6.73 31.55 -6.33
C PHE A 25 -7.45 32.91 -6.30
N SER A 26 -8.38 33.09 -5.36
CA SER A 26 -9.15 34.33 -5.24
C SER A 26 -8.43 35.46 -4.48
N LYS A 27 -7.25 35.21 -3.89
CA LYS A 27 -6.54 36.20 -3.07
C LYS A 27 -5.35 36.89 -3.77
N LYS A 28 -5.09 36.64 -5.04
CA LYS A 28 -4.12 37.44 -5.82
C LYS A 28 -4.70 37.74 -7.21
N ASP A 29 -4.82 39.02 -7.45
CA ASP A 29 -5.11 39.71 -8.71
C ASP A 29 -6.51 39.63 -9.31
N LYS A 30 -7.29 40.68 -9.01
CA LYS A 30 -8.39 41.17 -9.82
C LYS A 30 -7.85 41.78 -11.12
N SER A 31 -7.38 40.98 -12.05
CA SER A 31 -7.21 41.42 -13.44
C SER A 31 -7.14 40.18 -14.36
N THR A 32 -8.10 40.17 -15.24
CA THR A 32 -8.11 39.38 -16.46
C THR A 32 -8.34 37.89 -16.33
N ILE A 33 -9.58 37.48 -16.05
CA ILE A 33 -10.07 36.20 -16.57
C ILE A 33 -10.34 36.38 -18.07
N ILE A 34 -9.28 36.23 -18.87
CA ILE A 34 -9.43 36.06 -20.32
C ILE A 34 -9.95 34.64 -20.52
N TYR A 35 -11.19 34.51 -20.97
CA TYR A 35 -11.70 33.30 -21.61
C TYR A 35 -10.96 33.14 -22.97
N GLY A 36 -9.66 32.87 -22.88
CA GLY A 36 -8.87 32.45 -24.04
C GLY A 36 -9.17 30.98 -24.29
N ARG A 37 -9.43 30.63 -25.56
CA ARG A 37 -9.48 29.24 -26.04
C ARG A 37 -8.32 28.45 -25.44
N LEU A 38 -8.61 27.55 -24.48
CA LEU A 38 -7.59 26.68 -23.88
C LEU A 38 -6.95 25.86 -25.02
N ASN A 39 -5.71 26.15 -25.33
CA ASN A 39 -4.94 25.38 -26.29
C ASN A 39 -4.76 23.95 -25.75
N LYS A 40 -4.84 22.93 -26.63
CA LYS A 40 -4.68 21.50 -26.24
C LYS A 40 -3.47 21.26 -25.34
N LYS A 41 -2.40 22.03 -25.47
CA LYS A 41 -1.20 21.98 -24.63
C LYS A 41 -1.47 22.40 -23.18
N ASN A 42 -2.25 23.45 -22.95
CA ASN A 42 -2.59 23.93 -21.59
C ASN A 42 -3.56 22.98 -20.89
N ILE A 43 -4.47 22.35 -21.61
CA ILE A 43 -5.35 21.30 -21.07
C ILE A 43 -4.52 20.09 -20.60
N LYS A 44 -3.53 19.66 -21.41
CA LYS A 44 -2.64 18.54 -21.06
C LYS A 44 -1.80 18.84 -19.81
N ILE A 45 -1.25 20.05 -19.67
CA ILE A 45 -0.50 20.50 -18.49
C ILE A 45 -1.41 20.53 -17.27
N SER A 46 -2.61 21.07 -17.37
CA SER A 46 -3.58 21.12 -16.27
C SER A 46 -3.98 19.72 -15.80
N LEU A 47 -4.19 18.76 -16.72
CA LEU A 47 -4.47 17.37 -16.38
C LEU A 47 -3.30 16.68 -15.68
N ILE A 48 -2.06 16.92 -16.13
CA ILE A 48 -0.86 16.37 -15.50
C ILE A 48 -0.71 16.92 -14.08
N LEU A 49 -0.87 18.23 -13.88
CA LEU A 49 -0.82 18.86 -12.57
C LEU A 49 -1.91 18.31 -11.64
N ALA A 50 -3.15 18.18 -12.12
CA ALA A 50 -4.24 17.61 -11.34
C ALA A 50 -3.97 16.16 -10.91
N GLN A 51 -3.45 15.33 -11.82
CA GLN A 51 -3.06 13.95 -11.51
C GLN A 51 -1.90 13.90 -10.50
N THR A 52 -0.90 14.77 -10.65
CA THR A 52 0.24 14.84 -9.71
C THR A 52 -0.19 15.27 -8.31
N LEU A 53 -1.04 16.29 -8.20
CA LEU A 53 -1.61 16.73 -6.93
C LEU A 53 -2.48 15.64 -6.28
N LYS A 54 -3.28 14.94 -7.08
CA LYS A 54 -4.09 13.82 -6.61
C LYS A 54 -3.21 12.68 -6.05
N ARG A 55 -2.13 12.31 -6.76
CA ARG A 55 -1.15 11.32 -6.28
C ARG A 55 -0.50 11.76 -4.98
N PHE A 56 -0.05 13.01 -4.90
CA PHE A 56 0.55 13.57 -3.69
C PHE A 56 -0.41 13.50 -2.50
N ASN A 57 -1.67 13.89 -2.68
CA ASN A 57 -2.68 13.83 -1.64
C ASN A 57 -2.96 12.39 -1.16
N ILE A 58 -2.96 11.41 -2.07
CA ILE A 58 -3.13 10.00 -1.69
C ILE A 58 -1.93 9.51 -0.88
N MET A 59 -0.71 9.85 -1.29
CA MET A 59 0.52 9.42 -0.61
C MET A 59 0.70 10.07 0.78
N THR A 60 0.21 11.30 0.96
CA THR A 60 0.26 12.02 2.25
C THR A 60 -0.99 11.83 3.10
N ASN A 61 -1.94 10.98 2.65
CA ASN A 61 -3.17 10.74 3.39
C ASN A 61 -2.88 9.95 4.67
N SER A 62 -3.09 10.58 5.81
CA SER A 62 -2.91 10.00 7.14
C SER A 62 -3.80 8.79 7.44
N ASN A 63 -4.80 8.52 6.60
CA ASN A 63 -5.66 7.34 6.71
C ASN A 63 -5.09 6.10 5.98
N ASN A 64 -3.99 6.24 5.23
CA ASN A 64 -3.38 5.11 4.55
C ASN A 64 -2.34 4.44 5.44
N TYR A 65 -2.49 3.15 5.66
CA TYR A 65 -1.64 2.31 6.49
C TYR A 65 -1.06 1.15 5.68
N CYS A 66 0.12 0.68 6.06
CA CYS A 66 0.72 -0.51 5.49
C CYS A 66 1.13 -1.49 6.58
N VAL A 67 0.75 -2.75 6.42
CA VAL A 67 1.19 -3.87 7.27
C VAL A 67 2.08 -4.78 6.44
N ILE A 68 3.35 -4.89 6.82
CA ILE A 68 4.30 -5.80 6.19
C ILE A 68 4.42 -7.06 7.05
N MET A 69 4.08 -8.20 6.47
CA MET A 69 4.09 -9.48 7.18
C MET A 69 5.48 -10.10 7.14
N GLY A 70 6.19 -10.12 8.28
CA GLY A 70 7.57 -10.59 8.44
C GLY A 70 7.73 -11.81 9.36
N GLY A 71 6.67 -12.58 9.64
CA GLY A 71 6.70 -13.70 10.60
C GLY A 71 7.06 -15.09 10.04
N GLY A 72 7.33 -15.21 8.74
CA GLY A 72 7.64 -16.49 8.09
C GLY A 72 9.02 -17.06 8.46
N ILE A 73 9.15 -18.40 8.58
CA ILE A 73 10.43 -19.06 8.86
C ILE A 73 11.26 -19.36 7.60
N GLY A 74 10.68 -19.22 6.41
CA GLY A 74 11.41 -19.36 5.15
C GLY A 74 11.99 -20.74 4.84
N SER A 75 11.43 -21.82 5.37
CA SER A 75 12.00 -23.19 5.28
C SER A 75 12.31 -23.68 3.86
N ARG A 76 11.57 -23.19 2.85
CA ARG A 76 11.80 -23.52 1.43
C ARG A 76 13.12 -22.99 0.87
N PHE A 77 13.77 -22.05 1.55
CA PHE A 77 15.03 -21.42 1.13
C PHE A 77 16.25 -22.02 1.83
N TRP A 78 16.07 -23.13 2.59
CA TRP A 78 17.21 -23.83 3.15
C TRP A 78 18.20 -24.26 2.04
N PRO A 79 19.53 -24.11 2.20
CA PRO A 79 20.27 -23.75 3.41
C PRO A 79 20.50 -22.24 3.61
N TYR A 80 20.06 -21.37 2.70
CA TYR A 80 20.23 -19.92 2.82
C TYR A 80 19.44 -19.33 3.99
N SER A 81 18.17 -19.73 4.08
CA SER A 81 17.29 -19.34 5.19
C SER A 81 17.42 -20.34 6.34
N ARG A 82 17.51 -19.82 7.55
CA ARG A 82 17.62 -20.60 8.80
C ARG A 82 16.62 -20.07 9.82
N LYS A 83 16.37 -20.86 10.92
CA LYS A 83 15.41 -20.51 11.95
C LYS A 83 15.73 -19.15 12.63
N ASN A 84 17.00 -18.87 12.83
CA ASN A 84 17.48 -17.62 13.42
C ASN A 84 17.66 -16.48 12.40
N LEU A 85 17.70 -16.79 11.11
CA LEU A 85 17.83 -15.79 10.04
C LEU A 85 16.94 -16.19 8.85
N PRO A 86 15.62 -15.93 8.92
CA PRO A 86 14.68 -16.25 7.85
C PRO A 86 14.91 -15.43 6.58
N LYS A 87 14.38 -15.91 5.46
CA LYS A 87 14.59 -15.36 4.12
C LYS A 87 14.33 -13.85 4.01
N GLN A 88 13.35 -13.32 4.71
CA GLN A 88 13.00 -11.90 4.64
C GLN A 88 14.09 -10.97 5.17
N PHE A 89 14.98 -11.48 6.02
CA PHE A 89 16.11 -10.72 6.59
C PHE A 89 17.41 -10.91 5.80
N LEU A 90 17.37 -11.65 4.69
CA LEU A 90 18.52 -11.89 3.82
C LEU A 90 18.56 -10.88 2.67
N ASP A 91 19.76 -10.40 2.34
CA ASP A 91 20.04 -9.78 1.05
C ASP A 91 20.23 -10.86 -0.01
N PHE A 92 19.11 -11.37 -0.52
CA PHE A 92 19.12 -12.49 -1.45
C PHE A 92 19.64 -12.11 -2.84
N PHE A 93 19.56 -10.83 -3.21
CA PHE A 93 19.90 -10.34 -4.54
C PHE A 93 21.25 -9.59 -4.58
N GLY A 94 21.98 -9.47 -3.48
CA GLY A 94 23.24 -8.74 -3.40
C GLY A 94 23.09 -7.23 -3.62
N THR A 95 21.98 -6.67 -3.19
CA THR A 95 21.64 -5.24 -3.36
C THR A 95 22.13 -4.36 -2.21
N GLY A 96 22.70 -4.95 -1.16
CA GLY A 96 22.97 -4.29 0.11
C GLY A 96 21.75 -4.11 1.00
N ARG A 97 20.57 -4.62 0.58
CA ARG A 97 19.28 -4.51 1.30
C ARG A 97 18.60 -5.86 1.37
N SER A 98 18.15 -6.25 2.56
CA SER A 98 17.33 -7.45 2.74
C SER A 98 15.95 -7.32 2.09
N LEU A 99 15.23 -8.44 1.92
CA LEU A 99 13.90 -8.43 1.30
C LEU A 99 12.89 -7.57 2.09
N ILE A 100 12.93 -7.60 3.42
CA ILE A 100 12.07 -6.77 4.26
C ILE A 100 12.42 -5.29 4.13
N GLN A 101 13.71 -4.94 4.05
CA GLN A 101 14.17 -3.58 3.82
C GLN A 101 13.72 -3.04 2.46
N GLN A 102 13.88 -3.83 1.39
CA GLN A 102 13.41 -3.44 0.05
C GLN A 102 11.88 -3.22 0.04
N THR A 103 11.15 -4.08 0.74
CA THR A 103 9.69 -3.93 0.86
C THR A 103 9.33 -2.68 1.65
N PHE A 104 9.98 -2.42 2.77
CA PHE A 104 9.79 -1.22 3.59
C PHE A 104 10.09 0.06 2.80
N ASP A 105 11.24 0.13 2.11
CA ASP A 105 11.63 1.27 1.28
C ASP A 105 10.62 1.56 0.17
N ARG A 106 10.01 0.52 -0.39
CA ARG A 106 8.96 0.64 -1.40
C ARG A 106 7.70 1.29 -0.83
N TYR A 107 7.25 0.85 0.35
CA TYR A 107 6.03 1.38 0.97
C TYR A 107 6.20 2.75 1.61
N LYS A 108 7.41 3.12 2.06
CA LYS A 108 7.75 4.51 2.46
C LYS A 108 7.48 5.55 1.36
N LYS A 109 7.52 5.12 0.09
CA LYS A 109 7.20 5.97 -1.07
C LYS A 109 5.68 6.10 -1.30
N ILE A 110 4.84 5.41 -0.53
CA ILE A 110 3.39 5.29 -0.77
C ILE A 110 2.57 5.77 0.43
N VAL A 111 2.99 5.45 1.65
CA VAL A 111 2.29 5.81 2.89
C VAL A 111 3.23 6.51 3.87
N PRO A 112 2.71 7.33 4.80
CA PRO A 112 3.53 7.96 5.85
C PRO A 112 4.27 6.92 6.69
N LEU A 113 5.49 7.25 7.11
CA LEU A 113 6.34 6.33 7.88
C LEU A 113 5.68 5.86 9.18
N GLU A 114 5.00 6.76 9.87
CA GLU A 114 4.27 6.48 11.11
C GLU A 114 3.11 5.49 10.93
N ASN A 115 2.67 5.26 9.70
CA ASN A 115 1.57 4.36 9.34
C ASN A 115 2.07 3.00 8.79
N ILE A 116 3.37 2.73 8.81
CA ILE A 116 3.93 1.44 8.41
C ILE A 116 4.12 0.57 9.64
N PHE A 117 3.52 -0.61 9.65
CA PHE A 117 3.61 -1.60 10.71
C PHE A 117 4.23 -2.89 10.19
N ILE A 118 5.05 -3.52 11.02
CA ILE A 118 5.60 -4.85 10.74
C ILE A 118 4.94 -5.85 11.67
N THR A 119 4.32 -6.90 11.12
CA THR A 119 3.86 -8.02 11.93
C THR A 119 4.92 -9.11 11.92
N THR A 120 5.34 -9.54 13.09
CA THR A 120 6.34 -10.59 13.25
C THR A 120 6.12 -11.37 14.55
N ASN A 121 6.96 -12.35 14.84
CA ASN A 121 6.95 -13.02 16.13
C ASN A 121 8.07 -12.47 17.05
N VAL A 122 8.02 -12.82 18.31
CA VAL A 122 8.98 -12.35 19.32
C VAL A 122 10.44 -12.69 18.97
N LEU A 123 10.69 -13.82 18.29
CA LEU A 123 12.03 -14.26 17.92
C LEU A 123 12.73 -13.36 16.90
N TYR A 124 11.97 -12.59 16.14
CA TYR A 124 12.49 -11.74 15.05
C TYR A 124 12.36 -10.24 15.36
N LYS A 125 11.91 -9.88 16.57
CA LYS A 125 11.78 -8.48 16.98
C LYS A 125 13.08 -7.71 16.82
N GLU A 126 14.17 -8.28 17.37
CA GLU A 126 15.51 -7.67 17.31
C GLU A 126 16.02 -7.51 15.88
N LEU A 127 15.82 -8.52 15.02
CA LEU A 127 16.17 -8.43 13.59
C LEU A 127 15.40 -7.32 12.87
N VAL A 128 14.12 -7.13 13.21
CA VAL A 128 13.33 -6.02 12.63
C VAL A 128 13.89 -4.69 13.09
N GLN A 129 14.19 -4.54 14.39
CA GLN A 129 14.72 -3.30 14.95
C GLN A 129 16.12 -2.97 14.37
N GLU A 130 16.97 -3.97 14.20
CA GLU A 130 18.30 -3.82 13.59
C GLU A 130 18.21 -3.38 12.13
N GLN A 131 17.35 -4.04 11.35
CA GLN A 131 17.25 -3.79 9.90
C GLN A 131 16.39 -2.61 9.53
N LEU A 132 15.45 -2.21 10.38
CA LEU A 132 14.52 -1.11 10.17
C LEU A 132 14.56 -0.12 11.35
N PRO A 133 15.70 0.53 11.62
CA PRO A 133 15.91 1.39 12.79
C PRO A 133 15.03 2.66 12.77
N GLU A 134 14.44 2.99 11.63
CA GLU A 134 13.51 4.11 11.48
C GLU A 134 12.12 3.84 12.13
N LEU A 135 11.80 2.56 12.41
CA LEU A 135 10.54 2.19 13.03
C LEU A 135 10.59 2.38 14.54
N LYS A 136 9.51 2.89 15.08
CA LYS A 136 9.28 2.89 16.52
C LYS A 136 8.87 1.50 17.00
N GLU A 137 9.11 1.20 18.27
CA GLU A 137 8.75 -0.10 18.85
C GLU A 137 7.26 -0.42 18.71
N GLU A 138 6.39 0.56 18.85
CA GLU A 138 4.93 0.44 18.72
C GLU A 138 4.46 0.05 17.31
N GLN A 139 5.33 0.22 16.29
CA GLN A 139 5.05 -0.18 14.90
C GLN A 139 5.43 -1.65 14.62
N ILE A 140 6.06 -2.33 15.58
CA ILE A 140 6.41 -3.74 15.48
C ILE A 140 5.38 -4.56 16.24
N LEU A 141 4.43 -5.11 15.52
CA LEU A 141 3.32 -5.89 16.07
C LEU A 141 3.75 -7.35 16.25
N LEU A 142 3.89 -7.77 17.49
CA LEU A 142 4.27 -9.14 17.83
C LEU A 142 3.03 -10.04 17.87
N GLU A 143 2.96 -11.01 16.96
CA GLU A 143 1.88 -12.00 16.96
C GLU A 143 1.98 -12.89 18.21
N PRO A 144 0.91 -13.02 19.01
CA PRO A 144 0.93 -13.88 20.21
C PRO A 144 1.17 -15.35 19.85
N THR A 145 0.65 -15.78 18.71
CA THR A 145 0.75 -17.15 18.21
C THR A 145 0.77 -17.13 16.69
N ARG A 146 1.69 -17.87 16.08
CA ARG A 146 1.77 -17.98 14.63
C ARG A 146 0.62 -18.84 14.10
N ARG A 147 -0.35 -18.20 13.45
CA ARG A 147 -1.59 -18.81 12.93
C ARG A 147 -1.81 -18.59 11.44
N SER A 148 -0.72 -18.38 10.66
CA SER A 148 -0.81 -18.12 9.22
C SER A 148 -1.34 -16.72 8.88
N THR A 149 -1.68 -16.46 7.61
CA THR A 149 -1.92 -15.13 7.05
C THR A 149 -3.19 -14.45 7.59
N ALA A 150 -4.33 -15.14 7.62
CA ALA A 150 -5.61 -14.51 7.96
C ALA A 150 -5.68 -13.97 9.40
N PRO A 151 -5.27 -14.73 10.43
CA PRO A 151 -5.19 -14.18 11.79
C PRO A 151 -4.17 -13.05 11.95
N CYS A 152 -3.03 -13.10 11.26
CA CYS A 152 -2.04 -12.03 11.21
C CYS A 152 -2.66 -10.72 10.69
N ILE A 153 -3.37 -10.79 9.56
CA ILE A 153 -4.08 -9.65 8.97
C ILE A 153 -5.14 -9.11 9.92
N ALA A 154 -5.95 -9.99 10.52
CA ALA A 154 -7.00 -9.61 11.47
C ALA A 154 -6.39 -8.89 12.69
N TRP A 155 -5.35 -9.47 13.28
CA TRP A 155 -4.62 -8.89 14.41
C TRP A 155 -4.15 -7.46 14.13
N ALA A 156 -3.42 -7.27 13.03
CA ALA A 156 -2.92 -5.96 12.62
C ALA A 156 -4.05 -4.98 12.29
N SER A 157 -5.10 -5.44 11.59
CA SER A 157 -6.24 -4.60 11.22
C SER A 157 -7.02 -4.12 12.45
N TYR A 158 -7.23 -4.98 13.46
CA TYR A 158 -7.87 -4.56 14.72
C TYR A 158 -6.99 -3.59 15.52
N HIS A 159 -5.66 -3.77 15.49
CA HIS A 159 -4.74 -2.83 16.12
C HIS A 159 -4.84 -1.45 15.44
N ILE A 160 -4.74 -1.38 14.13
CA ILE A 160 -4.85 -0.14 13.36
C ILE A 160 -6.23 0.50 13.54
N LYS A 161 -7.31 -0.30 13.57
CA LYS A 161 -8.67 0.20 13.78
C LYS A 161 -8.85 0.93 15.12
N LYS A 162 -8.13 0.53 16.16
CA LYS A 162 -8.13 1.25 17.46
C LYS A 162 -7.46 2.61 17.34
N ILE A 163 -6.43 2.74 16.48
CA ILE A 163 -5.71 3.99 16.25
C ILE A 163 -6.54 4.90 15.33
N ASN A 164 -7.02 4.32 14.21
CA ASN A 164 -7.77 5.05 13.20
C ASN A 164 -8.91 4.19 12.61
N PRO A 165 -10.16 4.42 13.01
CA PRO A 165 -11.32 3.68 12.48
C PRO A 165 -11.57 3.87 10.97
N ASN A 166 -10.99 4.91 10.37
CA ASN A 166 -11.14 5.24 8.95
C ASN A 166 -9.93 4.78 8.10
N ALA A 167 -9.05 3.97 8.67
CA ALA A 167 -7.85 3.51 7.98
C ALA A 167 -8.16 2.70 6.71
N ASN A 168 -7.41 3.00 5.65
CA ASN A 168 -7.22 2.14 4.49
C ASN A 168 -5.96 1.32 4.73
N VAL A 169 -6.05 0.02 4.72
CA VAL A 169 -4.93 -0.86 5.09
C VAL A 169 -4.43 -1.63 3.88
N ILE A 170 -3.15 -1.47 3.57
CA ILE A 170 -2.40 -2.31 2.65
C ILE A 170 -1.78 -3.44 3.47
N VAL A 171 -1.93 -4.68 3.03
CA VAL A 171 -1.23 -5.82 3.64
C VAL A 171 -0.28 -6.42 2.61
N ALA A 172 0.98 -6.48 2.95
CA ALA A 172 2.04 -6.92 2.05
C ALA A 172 2.91 -8.02 2.68
N PRO A 173 3.28 -9.06 1.93
CA PRO A 173 4.35 -9.95 2.34
C PRO A 173 5.70 -9.22 2.26
N SER A 174 6.63 -9.59 3.15
CA SER A 174 7.95 -8.96 3.26
C SER A 174 8.98 -9.46 2.23
N ASP A 175 8.62 -10.43 1.40
CA ASP A 175 9.57 -11.22 0.60
C ASP A 175 9.27 -11.26 -0.90
N HIS A 176 8.42 -10.35 -1.38
CA HIS A 176 8.10 -10.25 -2.80
C HIS A 176 9.13 -9.39 -3.54
N LEU A 177 9.68 -9.96 -4.62
CA LEU A 177 10.48 -9.21 -5.59
C LEU A 177 9.55 -8.46 -6.54
N ILE A 178 9.70 -7.15 -6.59
CA ILE A 178 8.97 -6.27 -7.51
C ILE A 178 9.99 -5.58 -8.42
N LEU A 179 10.02 -5.96 -9.69
CA LEU A 179 10.96 -5.41 -10.67
C LEU A 179 10.49 -4.06 -11.23
N LYS A 180 9.18 -3.89 -11.40
CA LYS A 180 8.57 -2.69 -11.96
C LYS A 180 7.93 -1.86 -10.86
N GLU A 181 8.77 -1.22 -10.05
CA GLU A 181 8.32 -0.51 -8.84
C GLU A 181 7.34 0.63 -9.14
N GLU A 182 7.52 1.39 -10.20
CA GLU A 182 6.62 2.51 -10.53
C GLU A 182 5.24 2.02 -10.99
N GLU A 183 5.17 0.98 -11.83
CA GLU A 183 3.89 0.37 -12.22
C GLU A 183 3.16 -0.22 -11.00
N PHE A 184 3.91 -0.86 -10.12
CA PHE A 184 3.39 -1.39 -8.86
C PHE A 184 2.85 -0.28 -7.95
N LYS A 185 3.62 0.79 -7.76
CA LYS A 185 3.23 1.96 -6.97
C LYS A 185 1.94 2.59 -7.51
N GLU A 186 1.83 2.74 -8.82
CA GLU A 186 0.61 3.24 -9.46
C GLU A 186 -0.60 2.36 -9.18
N ALA A 187 -0.44 1.03 -9.28
CA ALA A 187 -1.51 0.08 -8.98
C ALA A 187 -1.97 0.19 -7.52
N ILE A 188 -1.03 0.31 -6.56
CA ILE A 188 -1.36 0.50 -5.14
C ILE A 188 -2.08 1.82 -4.89
N ILE A 189 -1.62 2.93 -5.49
CA ILE A 189 -2.26 4.24 -5.35
C ILE A 189 -3.70 4.20 -5.87
N LYS A 190 -3.94 3.59 -7.04
CA LYS A 190 -5.29 3.37 -7.57
C LYS A 190 -6.14 2.50 -6.63
N GLY A 191 -5.56 1.45 -6.06
CA GLY A 191 -6.22 0.60 -5.09
C GLY A 191 -6.63 1.35 -3.82
N LEU A 192 -5.74 2.17 -3.26
CA LEU A 192 -6.03 3.02 -2.10
C LEU A 192 -7.15 4.03 -2.40
N GLU A 193 -7.11 4.64 -3.57
CA GLU A 193 -8.18 5.54 -4.02
C GLU A 193 -9.53 4.82 -4.10
N PHE A 194 -9.56 3.64 -4.71
CA PHE A 194 -10.78 2.85 -4.84
C PHE A 194 -11.37 2.49 -3.47
N VAL A 195 -10.59 1.93 -2.56
CA VAL A 195 -11.08 1.52 -1.23
C VAL A 195 -11.42 2.71 -0.34
N SER A 196 -10.85 3.90 -0.58
CA SER A 196 -11.21 5.11 0.16
C SER A 196 -12.68 5.53 -0.08
N HIS A 197 -13.29 5.10 -1.17
CA HIS A 197 -14.67 5.40 -1.54
C HIS A 197 -15.58 4.16 -1.55
N SER A 198 -15.04 2.97 -1.31
CA SER A 198 -15.76 1.70 -1.40
C SER A 198 -15.40 0.77 -0.22
N PRO A 199 -16.38 0.11 0.42
CA PRO A 199 -16.14 -0.83 1.51
C PRO A 199 -15.76 -2.23 0.98
N GLN A 200 -14.93 -2.29 -0.05
CA GLN A 200 -14.54 -3.55 -0.70
C GLN A 200 -13.12 -3.94 -0.33
N LEU A 201 -12.84 -5.25 -0.42
CA LEU A 201 -11.51 -5.80 -0.35
C LEU A 201 -10.93 -5.87 -1.75
N LEU A 202 -9.68 -5.43 -1.91
CA LEU A 202 -8.93 -5.56 -3.15
C LEU A 202 -7.79 -6.53 -2.99
N THR A 203 -7.49 -7.26 -4.05
CA THR A 203 -6.27 -8.05 -4.17
C THR A 203 -5.55 -7.70 -5.47
N LEU A 204 -4.21 -7.60 -5.39
CA LEU A 204 -3.38 -7.44 -6.57
C LEU A 204 -3.05 -8.81 -7.14
N GLY A 205 -3.68 -9.16 -8.26
CA GLY A 205 -3.43 -10.42 -8.97
C GLY A 205 -2.23 -10.30 -9.91
N ILE A 206 -1.51 -11.40 -10.09
CA ILE A 206 -0.46 -11.55 -11.09
C ILE A 206 -1.00 -12.42 -12.21
N LYS A 207 -0.90 -11.95 -13.45
CA LYS A 207 -1.30 -12.75 -14.61
C LYS A 207 -0.35 -13.95 -14.72
N PRO A 208 -0.87 -15.20 -14.65
CA PRO A 208 -0.03 -16.37 -14.78
C PRO A 208 0.53 -16.48 -16.20
N ASN A 209 1.80 -16.87 -16.31
CA ASN A 209 2.46 -17.15 -17.58
C ASN A 209 2.70 -18.65 -17.82
N ARG A 210 2.43 -19.48 -16.80
CA ARG A 210 2.53 -20.94 -16.82
C ARG A 210 1.62 -21.54 -15.75
N PRO A 211 1.24 -22.82 -15.86
CA PRO A 211 0.60 -23.56 -14.77
C PRO A 211 1.54 -23.63 -13.56
N GLU A 212 1.01 -23.34 -12.36
CA GLU A 212 1.78 -23.38 -11.12
C GLU A 212 0.90 -23.85 -9.97
N THR A 213 1.20 -25.02 -9.41
CA THR A 213 0.41 -25.63 -8.34
C THR A 213 0.70 -25.07 -6.95
N GLY A 214 1.78 -24.30 -6.81
CA GLY A 214 2.18 -23.66 -5.55
C GLY A 214 1.37 -22.41 -5.20
N TYR A 215 0.52 -21.91 -6.11
CA TYR A 215 -0.30 -20.71 -5.93
C TYR A 215 -1.79 -21.01 -6.10
N GLY A 216 -2.61 -20.23 -5.41
CA GLY A 216 -4.04 -20.18 -5.67
C GLY A 216 -4.34 -19.32 -6.90
N TYR A 217 -5.33 -19.71 -7.67
CA TYR A 217 -5.83 -18.95 -8.81
C TYR A 217 -7.07 -18.18 -8.42
N ILE A 218 -7.13 -16.91 -8.83
CA ILE A 218 -8.29 -16.05 -8.64
C ILE A 218 -9.06 -16.01 -9.95
N GLN A 219 -10.27 -16.51 -9.96
CA GLN A 219 -11.16 -16.37 -11.09
C GLN A 219 -11.81 -14.98 -11.06
N ILE A 220 -11.62 -14.22 -12.13
CA ILE A 220 -12.24 -12.91 -12.31
C ILE A 220 -13.49 -13.01 -13.17
N ASP A 221 -14.44 -12.11 -12.95
CA ASP A 221 -15.58 -11.91 -13.82
C ASP A 221 -15.17 -11.11 -15.06
N GLU A 222 -15.96 -11.22 -16.14
CA GLU A 222 -15.78 -10.41 -17.35
C GLU A 222 -16.18 -8.94 -17.09
N GLU A 223 -17.03 -8.71 -16.09
CA GLU A 223 -17.49 -7.39 -15.71
C GLU A 223 -16.36 -6.57 -15.09
N LYS A 224 -16.05 -5.44 -15.71
CA LYS A 224 -15.04 -4.48 -15.25
C LYS A 224 -15.70 -3.27 -14.60
N GLN A 225 -15.12 -2.83 -13.48
CA GLN A 225 -15.41 -1.53 -12.87
C GLN A 225 -14.15 -0.65 -12.99
N GLY A 226 -14.02 0.07 -14.10
CA GLY A 226 -12.81 0.80 -14.44
C GLY A 226 -11.62 -0.14 -14.67
N ASP A 227 -10.55 0.02 -13.89
CA ASP A 227 -9.35 -0.83 -13.92
C ASP A 227 -9.49 -2.10 -13.06
N PHE A 228 -10.63 -2.30 -12.38
CA PHE A 228 -10.84 -3.38 -11.43
C PHE A 228 -11.76 -4.46 -11.99
N PHE A 229 -11.49 -5.70 -11.60
CA PHE A 229 -12.31 -6.86 -11.95
C PHE A 229 -13.00 -7.36 -10.68
N LYS A 230 -14.22 -7.81 -10.82
CA LYS A 230 -14.90 -8.53 -9.75
C LYS A 230 -14.31 -9.93 -9.62
N VAL A 231 -14.01 -10.34 -8.39
CA VAL A 231 -13.59 -11.71 -8.10
C VAL A 231 -14.83 -12.61 -8.07
N LYS A 232 -14.77 -13.73 -8.80
CA LYS A 232 -15.83 -14.73 -8.85
C LYS A 232 -15.60 -15.83 -7.81
N THR A 233 -14.38 -16.38 -7.75
CA THR A 233 -13.92 -17.35 -6.75
C THR A 233 -12.41 -17.21 -6.51
#